data_54ffd6ebbb31dba2e51bec29840b5889
#
_entry.id   54ffd6ebbb31dba2e51bec29840b5889
#
_cell.length_a   1.000
_cell.length_b   1.000
_cell.length_c   1.000
_cell.angle_alpha   90.00
_cell.angle_beta   90.00
_cell.angle_gamma   90.00
#
_symmetry.space_group_name_H-M   'P 1'
#
loop_
_entity.id
_entity.type
_entity.pdbx_description
1 polymer ?
#
loop_
_entity_poly.entity_id
_entity_poly.type
_entity_poly.pdbx_seq_one_letter_code
_entity_poly.pdbx_strand_id
1 'polypeptide(L)'
;MKENLYQLIEEQREKLWAMADQIHDDPEYDGEEYHAAALLEDYLEQNGFAVERGLGQWPTAFRAAWSQGEGGPRIGLLCEYDALRGLGHGCGHHMQGPCICGTAVALKNAGFTQPFSLVVYGTPAEETRSAKVTMWEDGCFRDIDVALMMHGGPDTCVDEK
;
A
#
# COMPACT_ATOMS: atom_id res chain seq x y z
N MET A 1 23.53 -0.69 -2.19
CA MET A 1 22.11 -0.37 -2.53
C MET A 1 21.13 -1.28 -1.79
N LYS A 2 21.14 -2.61 -2.00
CA LYS A 2 20.22 -3.54 -1.34
C LYS A 2 20.34 -3.52 0.20
N GLU A 3 21.54 -3.50 0.75
CA GLU A 3 21.80 -3.38 2.19
C GLU A 3 21.26 -2.07 2.78
N ASN A 4 21.38 -0.96 2.05
CA ASN A 4 20.81 0.33 2.45
C ASN A 4 19.26 0.29 2.53
N LEU A 5 18.59 -0.38 1.58
CA LEU A 5 17.13 -0.55 1.62
C LEU A 5 16.68 -1.38 2.84
N TYR A 6 17.40 -2.46 3.14
CA TYR A 6 17.10 -3.25 4.34
C TYR A 6 17.28 -2.44 5.62
N GLN A 7 18.32 -1.63 5.72
CA GLN A 7 18.51 -0.74 6.87
C GLN A 7 17.37 0.28 7.00
N LEU A 8 16.97 0.91 5.89
CA LEU A 8 15.86 1.87 5.88
C LEU A 8 14.51 1.25 6.27
N ILE A 9 14.28 -0.01 5.94
CA ILE A 9 13.09 -0.75 6.42
C ILE A 9 13.23 -1.08 7.90
N GLU A 10 14.40 -1.51 8.33
CA GLU A 10 14.68 -1.85 9.72
C GLU A 10 14.50 -0.65 10.67
N GLU A 11 14.88 0.55 10.24
CA GLU A 11 14.65 1.80 10.98
C GLU A 11 13.17 2.13 11.20
N GLN A 12 12.29 1.57 10.38
CA GLN A 12 10.84 1.73 10.47
C GLN A 12 10.12 0.60 11.23
N ARG A 13 10.84 -0.47 11.58
CA ARG A 13 10.29 -1.74 12.09
C ARG A 13 9.21 -1.55 13.15
N GLU A 14 9.53 -0.88 14.23
CA GLU A 14 8.61 -0.71 15.37
C GLU A 14 7.30 -0.03 14.98
N LYS A 15 7.40 0.96 14.09
CA LYS A 15 6.22 1.69 13.61
C LYS A 15 5.37 0.84 12.66
N LEU A 16 6.01 0.07 11.77
CA LEU A 16 5.32 -0.83 10.85
C LEU A 16 4.62 -1.96 11.60
N TRP A 17 5.26 -2.54 12.60
CA TRP A 17 4.66 -3.56 13.47
C TRP A 17 3.47 -3.00 14.25
N ALA A 18 3.62 -1.83 14.87
CA ALA A 18 2.53 -1.20 15.59
C ALA A 18 1.32 -0.89 14.72
N MET A 19 1.52 -0.53 13.44
CA MET A 19 0.42 -0.37 12.48
C MET A 19 -0.23 -1.71 12.15
N ALA A 20 0.57 -2.75 11.91
CA ALA A 20 0.06 -4.09 11.62
C ALA A 20 -0.76 -4.64 12.78
N ASP A 21 -0.29 -4.48 14.02
CA ASP A 21 -1.00 -4.89 15.24
C ASP A 21 -2.33 -4.13 15.38
N GLN A 22 -2.35 -2.81 15.15
CA GLN A 22 -3.56 -2.02 15.26
C GLN A 22 -4.61 -2.41 14.21
N ILE A 23 -4.20 -2.68 12.96
CA ILE A 23 -5.11 -3.15 11.90
C ILE A 23 -5.62 -4.57 12.25
N HIS A 24 -4.74 -5.44 12.78
CA HIS A 24 -5.13 -6.79 13.17
C HIS A 24 -6.17 -6.80 14.29
N ASP A 25 -6.01 -5.94 15.30
CA ASP A 25 -6.84 -5.90 16.51
C ASP A 25 -8.21 -5.23 16.27
N ASP A 26 -8.35 -4.46 15.17
CA ASP A 26 -9.59 -3.82 14.74
C ASP A 26 -9.96 -4.23 13.30
N PRO A 27 -10.40 -5.49 13.08
CA PRO A 27 -10.67 -6.00 11.74
C PRO A 27 -11.90 -5.35 11.11
N GLU A 28 -11.70 -4.64 10.00
CA GLU A 28 -12.71 -3.96 9.21
C GLU A 28 -12.98 -4.70 7.88
N TYR A 29 -14.12 -4.46 7.24
CA TYR A 29 -14.63 -5.30 6.13
C TYR A 29 -15.37 -4.50 5.06
N ASP A 30 -15.44 -5.04 3.85
CA ASP A 30 -16.44 -4.73 2.81
C ASP A 30 -16.43 -3.28 2.27
N GLY A 31 -15.32 -2.57 2.37
CA GLY A 31 -15.19 -1.17 1.96
C GLY A 31 -15.45 -0.17 3.10
N GLU A 32 -15.51 -0.67 4.34
CA GLU A 32 -15.64 0.13 5.56
C GLU A 32 -14.34 0.13 6.40
N GLU A 33 -13.18 -0.08 5.76
CA GLU A 33 -11.85 -0.15 6.38
C GLU A 33 -11.31 1.26 6.69
N TYR A 34 -12.07 2.06 7.43
CA TYR A 34 -11.75 3.47 7.71
C TYR A 34 -10.54 3.65 8.62
N HIS A 35 -10.41 2.82 9.64
CA HIS A 35 -9.29 2.91 10.58
C HIS A 35 -7.99 2.44 9.93
N ALA A 36 -8.02 1.30 9.24
CA ALA A 36 -6.86 0.77 8.52
C ALA A 36 -6.38 1.75 7.43
N ALA A 37 -7.30 2.28 6.61
CA ALA A 37 -6.98 3.28 5.60
C ALA A 37 -6.33 4.52 6.22
N ALA A 38 -6.92 5.08 7.29
CA ALA A 38 -6.40 6.28 7.96
C ALA A 38 -4.99 6.07 8.51
N LEU A 39 -4.68 4.92 9.12
CA LEU A 39 -3.34 4.60 9.61
C LEU A 39 -2.28 4.62 8.50
N LEU A 40 -2.60 4.02 7.35
CA LEU A 40 -1.70 3.94 6.20
C LEU A 40 -1.54 5.30 5.51
N GLU A 41 -2.63 6.03 5.34
CA GLU A 41 -2.66 7.39 4.78
C GLU A 41 -1.82 8.35 5.61
N ASP A 42 -2.06 8.40 6.92
CA ASP A 42 -1.34 9.28 7.84
C ASP A 42 0.15 8.94 7.90
N TYR A 43 0.50 7.65 7.84
CA TYR A 43 1.90 7.22 7.77
C TYR A 43 2.57 7.74 6.50
N LEU A 44 1.95 7.60 5.33
CA LEU A 44 2.49 8.07 4.05
C LEU A 44 2.56 9.60 4.01
N GLU A 45 1.55 10.32 4.50
CA GLU A 45 1.52 11.78 4.57
C GLU A 45 2.64 12.33 5.47
N GLN A 46 2.84 11.75 6.65
CA GLN A 46 3.94 12.09 7.56
C GLN A 46 5.32 11.84 6.95
N ASN A 47 5.42 10.91 6.00
CA ASN A 47 6.64 10.62 5.25
C ASN A 47 6.73 11.39 3.92
N GLY A 48 5.89 12.41 3.70
CA GLY A 48 5.99 13.37 2.61
C GLY A 48 5.43 12.89 1.27
N PHE A 49 4.49 11.94 1.28
CA PHE A 49 3.66 11.63 0.14
C PHE A 49 2.45 12.58 0.08
N ALA A 50 2.03 12.95 -1.12
CA ALA A 50 0.78 13.66 -1.32
C ALA A 50 -0.38 12.65 -1.34
N VAL A 51 -1.24 12.70 -0.32
CA VAL A 51 -2.32 11.72 -0.13
C VAL A 51 -3.66 12.29 -0.61
N GLU A 52 -4.30 11.54 -1.48
CA GLU A 52 -5.69 11.72 -1.92
C GLU A 52 -6.54 10.62 -1.29
N ARG A 53 -7.55 11.02 -0.50
CA ARG A 53 -8.43 10.14 0.25
C ARG A 53 -9.76 9.96 -0.48
N GLY A 54 -10.20 8.70 -0.58
CA GLY A 54 -11.37 8.33 -1.37
C GLY A 54 -11.10 8.32 -2.86
N LEU A 55 -11.24 7.16 -3.52
CA LEU A 55 -11.06 7.03 -4.97
C LEU A 55 -12.27 6.34 -5.60
N GLY A 56 -12.75 6.91 -6.70
CA GLY A 56 -13.93 6.39 -7.38
C GLY A 56 -15.12 6.31 -6.42
N GLN A 57 -15.71 5.13 -6.32
CA GLN A 57 -16.83 4.86 -5.40
C GLN A 57 -16.40 4.37 -4.00
N TRP A 58 -15.09 4.34 -3.70
CA TRP A 58 -14.55 3.76 -2.49
C TRP A 58 -14.04 4.82 -1.52
N PRO A 59 -14.78 5.16 -0.46
CA PRO A 59 -14.35 6.17 0.52
C PRO A 59 -13.08 5.79 1.28
N THR A 60 -12.81 4.50 1.43
CA THR A 60 -11.66 3.95 2.13
C THR A 60 -10.47 3.65 1.21
N ALA A 61 -10.62 3.78 -0.11
CA ALA A 61 -9.49 3.74 -1.03
C ALA A 61 -8.70 5.04 -0.99
N PHE A 62 -7.40 4.97 -1.22
CA PHE A 62 -6.54 6.15 -1.28
C PHE A 62 -5.46 6.05 -2.35
N ARG A 63 -4.90 7.18 -2.69
CA ARG A 63 -3.74 7.32 -3.55
C ARG A 63 -2.71 8.22 -2.88
N ALA A 64 -1.49 7.73 -2.67
CA ALA A 64 -0.40 8.49 -2.10
C ALA A 64 0.76 8.55 -3.09
N ALA A 65 1.11 9.75 -3.55
CA ALA A 65 2.11 9.95 -4.59
C ALA A 65 3.34 10.72 -4.11
N TRP A 66 4.48 10.31 -4.63
CA TRP A 66 5.75 11.02 -4.49
C TRP A 66 6.57 10.87 -5.77
N SER A 67 7.33 11.92 -6.14
CA SER A 67 8.17 11.93 -7.34
C SER A 67 9.55 12.47 -7.05
N GLN A 68 10.55 11.88 -7.68
CA GLN A 68 11.93 12.37 -7.73
C GLN A 68 12.27 12.84 -9.14
N GLY A 69 12.49 14.15 -9.30
CA GLY A 69 12.77 14.74 -10.59
C GLY A 69 11.55 14.74 -11.53
N GLU A 70 11.80 14.99 -12.82
CA GLU A 70 10.78 14.98 -13.86
C GLU A 70 10.97 13.79 -14.80
N GLY A 71 9.87 13.14 -15.19
CA GLY A 71 9.88 11.96 -16.03
C GLY A 71 10.26 10.68 -15.28
N GLY A 72 10.76 9.67 -16.01
CA GLY A 72 11.03 8.34 -15.47
C GLY A 72 9.78 7.50 -15.23
N PRO A 73 9.93 6.23 -14.79
CA PRO A 73 8.81 5.32 -14.59
C PRO A 73 7.95 5.75 -13.40
N ARG A 74 6.64 5.53 -13.53
CA ARG A 74 5.66 5.68 -12.48
C ARG A 74 5.25 4.30 -11.97
N ILE A 75 5.71 3.95 -10.77
CA ILE A 75 5.57 2.63 -10.17
C ILE A 75 4.42 2.66 -9.17
N GLY A 76 3.36 1.92 -9.46
CA GLY A 76 2.24 1.68 -8.56
C GLY A 76 2.55 0.57 -7.58
N LEU A 77 2.29 0.80 -6.30
CA LEU A 77 2.36 -0.19 -5.23
C LEU A 77 0.96 -0.35 -4.65
N LEU A 78 0.40 -1.55 -4.75
CA LEU A 78 -0.98 -1.83 -4.32
C LEU A 78 -0.98 -2.47 -2.94
N CYS A 79 -1.81 -2.00 -2.02
CA CYS A 79 -1.95 -2.58 -0.70
C CYS A 79 -3.43 -2.79 -0.32
N GLU A 80 -3.67 -3.95 0.25
CA GLU A 80 -4.93 -4.40 0.81
C GLU A 80 -4.88 -4.29 2.34
N TYR A 81 -6.02 -4.15 3.00
CA TYR A 81 -6.11 -4.00 4.46
C TYR A 81 -7.45 -4.45 5.03
N ASP A 82 -8.32 -5.06 4.22
CA ASP A 82 -9.56 -5.65 4.66
C ASP A 82 -9.37 -7.02 5.34
N ALA A 83 -10.31 -7.38 6.18
CA ALA A 83 -10.34 -8.64 6.91
C ALA A 83 -11.45 -9.56 6.41
N LEU A 84 -11.39 -10.83 6.82
CA LEU A 84 -12.39 -11.86 6.53
C LEU A 84 -13.45 -11.91 7.64
N ARG A 85 -14.73 -11.88 7.28
CA ARG A 85 -15.81 -12.00 8.26
C ARG A 85 -15.74 -13.32 9.02
N GLY A 86 -15.72 -13.24 10.36
CA GLY A 86 -15.64 -14.39 11.25
C GLY A 86 -14.26 -15.04 11.40
N LEU A 87 -13.25 -14.58 10.65
CA LEU A 87 -11.88 -15.06 10.73
C LEU A 87 -10.87 -13.95 11.07
N GLY A 88 -11.22 -12.69 10.88
CA GLY A 88 -10.30 -11.57 11.04
C GLY A 88 -9.26 -11.55 9.90
N HIS A 89 -8.04 -11.15 10.20
CA HIS A 89 -6.97 -11.01 9.21
C HIS A 89 -6.28 -12.33 8.82
N GLY A 90 -7.08 -13.36 8.50
CA GLY A 90 -6.58 -14.68 8.09
C GLY A 90 -5.79 -14.69 6.78
N CYS A 91 -6.03 -13.74 5.86
CA CYS A 91 -5.25 -13.56 4.63
C CYS A 91 -3.95 -12.76 4.83
N GLY A 92 -3.77 -12.11 5.98
CA GLY A 92 -2.55 -11.37 6.28
C GLY A 92 -2.51 -9.93 5.75
N HIS A 93 -3.63 -9.36 5.31
CA HIS A 93 -3.70 -7.98 4.80
C HIS A 93 -3.26 -6.93 5.83
N HIS A 94 -3.43 -7.18 7.14
CA HIS A 94 -2.91 -6.32 8.21
C HIS A 94 -1.39 -6.11 8.16
N MET A 95 -0.65 -7.06 7.59
CA MET A 95 0.80 -6.94 7.36
C MET A 95 1.11 -6.32 6.00
N GLN A 96 0.30 -6.61 4.98
CA GLN A 96 0.54 -6.17 3.61
C GLN A 96 0.55 -4.64 3.49
N GLY A 97 -0.47 -3.96 4.03
CA GLY A 97 -0.55 -2.50 4.02
C GLY A 97 0.71 -1.81 4.58
N PRO A 98 1.08 -2.09 5.84
CA PRO A 98 2.32 -1.55 6.43
C PRO A 98 3.59 -1.90 5.66
N CYS A 99 3.74 -3.14 5.16
CA CYS A 99 4.90 -3.54 4.37
C CYS A 99 5.04 -2.74 3.07
N ILE A 100 3.95 -2.55 2.34
CA ILE A 100 3.93 -1.75 1.11
C ILE A 100 4.26 -0.28 1.39
N CYS A 101 3.65 0.30 2.41
CA CYS A 101 3.91 1.68 2.81
C CYS A 101 5.36 1.89 3.27
N GLY A 102 5.90 0.98 4.09
CA GLY A 102 7.29 0.98 4.52
C GLY A 102 8.28 0.84 3.35
N THR A 103 7.93 0.00 2.37
CA THR A 103 8.72 -0.15 1.14
C THR A 103 8.75 1.14 0.33
N ALA A 104 7.61 1.82 0.16
CA ALA A 104 7.53 3.10 -0.55
C ALA A 104 8.40 4.16 0.14
N VAL A 105 8.35 4.26 1.46
CA VAL A 105 9.16 5.20 2.26
C VAL A 105 10.66 4.86 2.16
N ALA A 106 11.03 3.58 2.22
CA ALA A 106 12.43 3.15 2.07
C ALA A 106 12.96 3.48 0.67
N LEU A 107 12.20 3.22 -0.39
CA LEU A 107 12.57 3.55 -1.76
C LEU A 107 12.74 5.07 -1.96
N LYS A 108 11.84 5.87 -1.42
CA LYS A 108 11.94 7.34 -1.42
C LYS A 108 13.25 7.82 -0.80
N ASN A 109 13.68 7.21 0.31
CA ASN A 109 14.84 7.61 1.09
C ASN A 109 16.16 6.92 0.66
N ALA A 110 16.12 6.04 -0.33
CA ALA A 110 17.27 5.22 -0.72
C ALA A 110 18.42 5.96 -1.44
N GLY A 111 18.21 7.25 -1.78
CA GLY A 111 19.23 8.08 -2.42
C GLY A 111 19.42 7.77 -3.91
N PHE A 112 18.39 7.27 -4.59
CA PHE A 112 18.42 7.15 -6.05
C PHE A 112 18.60 8.53 -6.69
N THR A 113 19.30 8.57 -7.81
CA THR A 113 19.56 9.81 -8.56
C THR A 113 18.74 9.92 -9.84
N GLN A 114 18.22 8.80 -10.34
CA GLN A 114 17.37 8.75 -11.52
C GLN A 114 15.96 9.27 -11.19
N PRO A 115 15.29 9.94 -12.13
CA PRO A 115 13.90 10.34 -11.95
C PRO A 115 12.98 9.12 -11.93
N PHE A 116 12.03 9.09 -11.01
CA PHE A 116 10.94 8.12 -10.93
C PHE A 116 9.83 8.62 -10.00
N SER A 117 8.68 8.00 -10.10
CA SER A 117 7.56 8.28 -9.18
C SER A 117 7.09 7.00 -8.52
N LEU A 118 6.68 7.12 -7.26
CA LEU A 118 5.99 6.08 -6.49
C LEU A 118 4.56 6.50 -6.25
N VAL A 119 3.63 5.59 -6.48
CA VAL A 119 2.21 5.80 -6.20
C VAL A 119 1.70 4.61 -5.40
N VAL A 120 1.40 4.81 -4.13
CA VAL A 120 0.77 3.78 -3.29
C VAL A 120 -0.74 3.89 -3.45
N TYR A 121 -1.39 2.79 -3.77
CA TYR A 121 -2.84 2.68 -3.85
C TYR A 121 -3.35 1.78 -2.74
N GLY A 122 -4.20 2.32 -1.88
CA GLY A 122 -5.01 1.55 -0.95
C GLY A 122 -6.22 0.98 -1.68
N THR A 123 -6.33 -0.35 -1.67
CA THR A 123 -7.36 -1.09 -2.40
C THR A 123 -8.21 -1.91 -1.41
N PRO A 124 -9.33 -1.34 -0.91
CA PRO A 124 -10.20 -1.96 0.10
C PRO A 124 -11.01 -3.13 -0.46
N ALA A 125 -11.69 -3.87 0.44
CA ALA A 125 -12.72 -4.86 0.11
C ALA A 125 -12.28 -5.91 -0.91
N GLU A 126 -11.03 -6.37 -0.84
CA GLU A 126 -10.50 -7.38 -1.77
C GLU A 126 -11.30 -8.68 -1.67
N GLU A 127 -11.50 -9.16 -0.45
CA GLU A 127 -12.09 -10.47 -0.12
C GLU A 127 -13.59 -10.59 -0.43
N THR A 128 -14.24 -9.47 -0.68
CA THR A 128 -15.71 -9.48 -0.82
C THR A 128 -16.19 -8.80 -2.09
N ARG A 129 -15.72 -7.60 -2.39
CA ARG A 129 -16.26 -6.76 -3.47
C ARG A 129 -15.25 -6.47 -4.57
N SER A 130 -13.99 -6.93 -4.40
CA SER A 130 -12.90 -6.77 -5.38
C SER A 130 -12.76 -5.33 -5.87
N ALA A 131 -12.56 -4.37 -4.94
CA ALA A 131 -12.54 -2.94 -5.26
C ALA A 131 -11.59 -2.58 -6.40
N LYS A 132 -10.48 -3.30 -6.57
CA LYS A 132 -9.52 -3.09 -7.66
C LYS A 132 -10.17 -3.14 -9.04
N VAL A 133 -11.20 -3.97 -9.24
CA VAL A 133 -11.90 -4.07 -10.54
C VAL A 133 -12.61 -2.77 -10.86
N THR A 134 -13.43 -2.26 -9.93
CA THR A 134 -14.16 -1.01 -10.14
C THR A 134 -13.24 0.21 -10.13
N MET A 135 -12.17 0.21 -9.33
CA MET A 135 -11.11 1.25 -9.39
C MET A 135 -10.43 1.28 -10.77
N TRP A 136 -10.21 0.11 -11.39
CA TRP A 136 -9.70 0.04 -12.75
C TRP A 136 -10.71 0.62 -13.76
N GLU A 137 -11.97 0.25 -13.66
CA GLU A 137 -13.05 0.78 -14.53
C GLU A 137 -13.19 2.30 -14.39
N ASP A 138 -13.10 2.83 -13.17
CA ASP A 138 -13.09 4.26 -12.86
C ASP A 138 -11.80 4.96 -13.31
N GLY A 139 -10.79 4.19 -13.73
CA GLY A 139 -9.52 4.71 -14.28
C GLY A 139 -8.53 5.19 -13.21
N CYS A 140 -8.65 4.74 -11.97
CA CYS A 140 -7.77 5.15 -10.86
C CYS A 140 -6.29 4.83 -11.12
N PHE A 141 -5.99 3.81 -11.93
CA PHE A 141 -4.62 3.34 -12.20
C PHE A 141 -4.03 3.84 -13.52
N ARG A 142 -4.64 4.83 -14.18
CA ARG A 142 -4.20 5.31 -15.50
C ARG A 142 -2.88 6.07 -15.48
N ASP A 143 -2.42 6.47 -14.32
CA ASP A 143 -1.25 7.32 -14.15
C ASP A 143 0.02 6.55 -13.76
N ILE A 144 0.02 5.22 -13.85
CA ILE A 144 1.18 4.37 -13.58
C ILE A 144 1.59 3.54 -14.79
N ASP A 145 2.88 3.24 -14.91
CA ASP A 145 3.45 2.43 -15.99
C ASP A 145 3.49 0.93 -15.61
N VAL A 146 3.62 0.64 -14.33
CA VAL A 146 3.66 -0.71 -13.77
C VAL A 146 3.00 -0.73 -12.40
N ALA A 147 2.25 -1.79 -12.10
CA ALA A 147 1.69 -2.07 -10.78
C ALA A 147 2.39 -3.29 -10.16
N LEU A 148 2.79 -3.16 -8.91
CA LEU A 148 3.40 -4.23 -8.12
C LEU A 148 2.57 -4.44 -6.86
N MET A 149 2.36 -5.70 -6.49
CA MET A 149 1.68 -6.09 -5.26
C MET A 149 2.42 -7.25 -4.62
N MET A 150 2.55 -7.23 -3.31
CA MET A 150 3.02 -8.36 -2.51
C MET A 150 1.84 -8.93 -1.75
N HIS A 151 1.74 -10.24 -1.65
CA HIS A 151 0.74 -10.92 -0.84
C HIS A 151 1.39 -12.02 -0.01
N GLY A 152 0.89 -12.25 1.20
CA GLY A 152 1.32 -13.36 2.04
C GLY A 152 0.97 -14.71 1.39
N GLY A 153 1.90 -15.68 1.49
CA GLY A 153 1.68 -17.01 0.92
C GLY A 153 2.60 -18.05 1.56
N PRO A 154 2.37 -19.35 1.28
CA PRO A 154 3.18 -20.43 1.86
C PRO A 154 4.61 -20.49 1.30
N ASP A 155 4.81 -19.92 0.11
CA ASP A 155 6.08 -19.95 -0.61
C ASP A 155 6.42 -18.57 -1.16
N THR A 156 7.71 -18.32 -1.42
CA THR A 156 8.18 -17.13 -2.12
C THR A 156 8.21 -17.38 -3.62
N CYS A 157 7.31 -16.76 -4.35
CA CYS A 157 7.23 -16.86 -5.82
C CYS A 157 6.96 -15.48 -6.44
N VAL A 158 7.13 -15.38 -7.75
CA VAL A 158 6.74 -14.23 -8.56
C VAL A 158 5.80 -14.73 -9.65
N ASP A 159 4.58 -14.20 -9.68
CA ASP A 159 3.65 -14.42 -10.78
C ASP A 159 3.90 -13.37 -11.86
N GLU A 160 4.34 -13.81 -13.02
CA GLU A 160 4.46 -13.01 -14.24
C GLU A 160 3.23 -13.29 -15.12
N LYS A 161 2.35 -12.30 -15.27
CA LYS A 161 1.18 -12.39 -16.16
C LYS A 161 1.23 -11.29 -17.19
#